data_245a7f066a9c23ae7358f6715b4f5a11
#
_entry.id   245a7f066a9c23ae7358f6715b4f5a11
#
_cell.length_a   1.000
_cell.length_b   1.000
_cell.length_c   1.000
_cell.angle_alpha   90.00
_cell.angle_beta   90.00
_cell.angle_gamma   90.00
#
_symmetry.space_group_name_H-M   'P 1'
#
loop_
_entity.id
_entity.type
_entity.pdbx_description
1 polymer ?
#
loop_
_entity_poly.entity_id
_entity_poly.type
_entity_poly.pdbx_seq_one_letter_code
_entity_poly.pdbx_strand_id
1 'polypeptide(L)'
;MADAGQDLGEMLARVALADRAAFERLYSVQGAKLFGLCLRLLKDRREAEDALQDVFVKIWMNADRYVPEVASPAAWLNAVTRNLCLDRLRRRKGGEVGVELLEELPAETPGPEAAAIRASEGRQIEACLGRLDASRAEAVRRAYVEGESYLELAERFAVPLNTMRSWLRRSLISLRECLEG
;
A
#
# COMPACT_ATOMS: atom_id res chain seq x y z
N MET A 1 -15.52 17.90 0.01
CA MET A 1 -14.30 17.06 -0.02
C MET A 1 -14.56 15.56 0.17
N ALA A 2 -15.78 15.13 0.49
CA ALA A 2 -16.17 13.71 0.56
C ALA A 2 -16.37 13.04 -0.81
N ASP A 3 -16.55 13.83 -1.86
CA ASP A 3 -16.95 13.37 -3.20
C ASP A 3 -15.82 12.63 -3.98
N ALA A 4 -14.57 13.06 -3.86
CA ALA A 4 -13.46 12.45 -4.61
C ALA A 4 -13.08 11.02 -4.15
N GLY A 5 -13.34 10.68 -2.89
CA GLY A 5 -13.06 9.36 -2.35
C GLY A 5 -14.15 8.34 -2.71
N GLN A 6 -15.40 8.78 -2.76
CA GLN A 6 -16.52 7.95 -3.21
C GLN A 6 -16.44 7.65 -4.70
N ASP A 7 -16.11 8.64 -5.53
CA ASP A 7 -15.90 8.47 -6.97
C ASP A 7 -14.76 7.45 -7.26
N LEU A 8 -13.67 7.49 -6.49
CA LEU A 8 -12.55 6.56 -6.67
C LEU A 8 -12.90 5.12 -6.27
N GLY A 9 -13.69 4.94 -5.20
CA GLY A 9 -14.20 3.63 -4.77
C GLY A 9 -15.16 3.03 -5.79
N GLU A 10 -16.05 3.82 -6.34
CA GLU A 10 -16.96 3.41 -7.40
C GLU A 10 -16.21 3.01 -8.69
N MET A 11 -15.19 3.79 -9.07
CA MET A 11 -14.33 3.41 -10.19
C MET A 11 -13.67 2.05 -9.98
N LEU A 12 -13.10 1.78 -8.80
CA LEU A 12 -12.50 0.49 -8.49
C LEU A 12 -13.51 -0.66 -8.52
N ALA A 13 -14.71 -0.46 -8.00
CA ALA A 13 -15.78 -1.45 -8.06
C ALA A 13 -16.16 -1.80 -9.50
N ARG A 14 -16.22 -0.81 -10.39
CA ARG A 14 -16.48 -1.01 -11.83
C ARG A 14 -15.30 -1.67 -12.54
N VAL A 15 -14.07 -1.32 -12.18
CA VAL A 15 -12.86 -1.99 -12.71
C VAL A 15 -12.86 -3.47 -12.31
N ALA A 16 -13.31 -3.81 -11.10
CA ALA A 16 -13.47 -5.21 -10.67
C ALA A 16 -14.47 -6.00 -11.53
N LEU A 17 -15.41 -5.31 -12.18
CA LEU A 17 -16.35 -5.87 -13.14
C LEU A 17 -15.83 -5.82 -14.61
N ALA A 18 -14.53 -5.58 -14.79
CA ALA A 18 -13.87 -5.46 -16.09
C ALA A 18 -14.40 -4.31 -16.97
N ASP A 19 -14.88 -3.23 -16.36
CA ASP A 19 -15.31 -2.02 -17.05
C ASP A 19 -14.11 -1.19 -17.54
N ARG A 20 -13.87 -1.22 -18.84
CA ARG A 20 -12.75 -0.49 -19.49
C ARG A 20 -12.86 1.01 -19.36
N ALA A 21 -14.06 1.58 -19.45
CA ALA A 21 -14.25 3.03 -19.34
C ALA A 21 -13.92 3.51 -17.91
N ALA A 22 -14.30 2.75 -16.89
CA ALA A 22 -13.92 3.02 -15.52
C ALA A 22 -12.41 2.93 -15.32
N PHE A 23 -11.74 1.96 -15.96
CA PHE A 23 -10.29 1.81 -15.91
C PHE A 23 -9.54 2.97 -16.56
N GLU A 24 -9.97 3.41 -17.76
CA GLU A 24 -9.41 4.58 -18.45
C GLU A 24 -9.55 5.84 -17.59
N ARG A 25 -10.71 6.00 -16.95
CA ARG A 25 -10.97 7.10 -16.04
C ARG A 25 -10.10 7.05 -14.79
N LEU A 26 -9.93 5.86 -14.20
CA LEU A 26 -9.02 5.63 -13.08
C LEU A 26 -7.58 5.99 -13.46
N TYR A 27 -7.13 5.59 -14.66
CA TYR A 27 -5.82 5.95 -15.18
C TYR A 27 -5.65 7.47 -15.31
N SER A 28 -6.62 8.17 -15.88
CA SER A 28 -6.57 9.62 -16.07
C SER A 28 -6.50 10.40 -14.75
N VAL A 29 -7.19 9.92 -13.71
CA VAL A 29 -7.28 10.59 -12.39
C VAL A 29 -6.07 10.26 -11.50
N GLN A 30 -5.59 9.02 -11.53
CA GLN A 30 -4.56 8.54 -10.61
C GLN A 30 -3.17 8.37 -11.25
N GLY A 31 -3.07 8.30 -12.57
CA GLY A 31 -1.83 8.01 -13.28
C GLY A 31 -0.67 8.93 -12.88
N ALA A 32 -0.88 10.24 -12.86
CA ALA A 32 0.16 11.20 -12.49
C ALA A 32 0.63 11.05 -11.03
N LYS A 33 -0.29 10.75 -10.10
CA LYS A 33 0.03 10.55 -8.67
C LYS A 33 0.82 9.27 -8.46
N LEU A 34 0.38 8.17 -9.06
CA LEU A 34 1.04 6.87 -8.95
C LEU A 34 2.39 6.88 -9.68
N PHE A 35 2.51 7.59 -10.81
CA PHE A 35 3.79 7.83 -11.47
C PHE A 35 4.77 8.58 -10.55
N GLY A 36 4.33 9.65 -9.90
CA GLY A 36 5.14 10.39 -8.94
C GLY A 36 5.64 9.50 -7.79
N LEU A 37 4.81 8.55 -7.33
CA LEU A 37 5.21 7.57 -6.32
C LEU A 37 6.25 6.59 -6.88
N CYS A 38 6.05 6.04 -8.08
CA CYS A 38 7.04 5.18 -8.74
C CYS A 38 8.37 5.90 -8.92
N LEU A 39 8.36 7.14 -9.41
CA LEU A 39 9.56 7.94 -9.65
C LEU A 39 10.35 8.21 -8.37
N ARG A 40 9.67 8.52 -7.27
CA ARG A 40 10.30 8.70 -5.95
C ARG A 40 11.00 7.44 -5.45
N LEU A 41 10.35 6.29 -5.61
CA LEU A 41 10.87 5.01 -5.11
C LEU A 41 12.00 4.48 -5.98
N LEU A 42 11.85 4.52 -7.31
CA LEU A 42 12.78 3.90 -8.25
C LEU A 42 13.93 4.83 -8.64
N LYS A 43 13.76 6.17 -8.49
CA LYS A 43 14.74 7.21 -8.84
C LYS A 43 15.21 7.16 -10.30
N ASP A 44 14.50 6.45 -11.16
CA ASP A 44 14.75 6.34 -12.60
C ASP A 44 13.43 6.50 -13.36
N ARG A 45 13.42 7.39 -14.37
CA ARG A 45 12.21 7.75 -15.09
C ARG A 45 11.68 6.60 -15.95
N ARG A 46 12.57 5.88 -16.64
CA ARG A 46 12.18 4.77 -17.51
C ARG A 46 11.60 3.63 -16.70
N GLU A 47 12.26 3.28 -15.60
CA GLU A 47 11.74 2.28 -14.68
C GLU A 47 10.42 2.69 -14.04
N ALA A 48 10.23 3.98 -13.73
CA ALA A 48 8.98 4.49 -13.20
C ALA A 48 7.83 4.41 -14.23
N GLU A 49 8.11 4.68 -15.51
CA GLU A 49 7.15 4.54 -16.61
C GLU A 49 6.74 3.07 -16.79
N ASP A 50 7.69 2.15 -16.82
CA ASP A 50 7.44 0.70 -16.90
C ASP A 50 6.73 0.18 -15.65
N ALA A 51 7.11 0.68 -14.46
CA ALA A 51 6.45 0.30 -13.21
C ALA A 51 4.99 0.76 -13.18
N LEU A 52 4.69 1.97 -13.68
CA LEU A 52 3.33 2.48 -13.74
C LEU A 52 2.43 1.59 -14.61
N GLN A 53 2.92 1.13 -15.75
CA GLN A 53 2.18 0.19 -16.60
C GLN A 53 1.86 -1.11 -15.84
N ASP A 54 2.86 -1.70 -15.19
CA ASP A 54 2.66 -2.91 -14.39
C ASP A 54 1.71 -2.69 -13.20
N VAL A 55 1.75 -1.50 -12.57
CA VAL A 55 0.82 -1.11 -11.51
C VAL A 55 -0.63 -1.16 -12.03
N PHE A 56 -0.90 -0.56 -13.18
CA PHE A 56 -2.25 -0.54 -13.73
C PHE A 56 -2.70 -1.93 -14.20
N VAL A 57 -1.79 -2.76 -14.72
CA VAL A 57 -2.09 -4.18 -14.98
C VAL A 57 -2.45 -4.91 -13.68
N LYS A 58 -1.67 -4.73 -12.60
CA LYS A 58 -2.00 -5.32 -11.29
C LYS A 58 -3.32 -4.81 -10.71
N ILE A 59 -3.62 -3.53 -10.87
CA ILE A 59 -4.92 -2.95 -10.47
C ILE A 59 -6.05 -3.64 -11.24
N TRP A 60 -5.95 -3.74 -12.56
CA TRP A 60 -6.95 -4.42 -13.38
C TRP A 60 -7.19 -5.87 -12.95
N MET A 61 -6.12 -6.61 -12.67
CA MET A 61 -6.20 -8.02 -12.30
C MET A 61 -6.65 -8.27 -10.86
N ASN A 62 -6.60 -7.27 -9.98
CA ASN A 62 -6.84 -7.45 -8.55
C ASN A 62 -7.84 -6.46 -7.95
N ALA A 63 -8.55 -5.68 -8.76
CA ALA A 63 -9.55 -4.73 -8.28
C ALA A 63 -10.67 -5.40 -7.47
N ASP A 64 -10.99 -6.67 -7.78
CA ASP A 64 -11.91 -7.54 -7.03
C ASP A 64 -11.47 -7.83 -5.58
N ARG A 65 -10.19 -7.61 -5.27
CA ARG A 65 -9.62 -7.79 -3.92
C ARG A 65 -9.65 -6.52 -3.09
N TYR A 66 -10.05 -5.41 -3.68
CA TYR A 66 -10.25 -4.18 -2.93
C TYR A 66 -11.44 -4.34 -1.98
N VAL A 67 -11.23 -4.02 -0.71
CA VAL A 67 -12.24 -4.11 0.35
C VAL A 67 -12.37 -2.74 1.01
N PRO A 68 -13.49 -2.01 0.78
CA PRO A 68 -13.68 -0.65 1.29
C PRO A 68 -13.56 -0.53 2.81
N GLU A 69 -13.96 -1.58 3.54
CA GLU A 69 -13.92 -1.63 5.00
C GLU A 69 -12.49 -1.76 5.56
N VAL A 70 -11.53 -2.11 4.72
CA VAL A 70 -10.13 -2.33 5.13
C VAL A 70 -9.26 -1.14 4.84
N ALA A 71 -9.44 -0.50 3.68
CA ALA A 71 -8.60 0.62 3.26
C ALA A 71 -9.38 1.60 2.38
N SER A 72 -8.99 2.87 2.42
CA SER A 72 -9.50 3.82 1.42
C SER A 72 -9.00 3.44 0.03
N PRO A 73 -9.73 3.81 -1.05
CA PRO A 73 -9.31 3.53 -2.42
C PRO A 73 -7.89 4.03 -2.73
N ALA A 74 -7.57 5.23 -2.27
CA ALA A 74 -6.25 5.83 -2.46
C ALA A 74 -5.15 5.06 -1.70
N ALA A 75 -5.41 4.62 -0.48
CA ALA A 75 -4.47 3.82 0.30
C ALA A 75 -4.18 2.47 -0.37
N TRP A 76 -5.22 1.81 -0.89
CA TRP A 76 -5.06 0.54 -1.61
C TRP A 76 -4.24 0.70 -2.90
N LEU A 77 -4.51 1.73 -3.70
CA LEU A 77 -3.74 2.03 -4.92
C LEU A 77 -2.28 2.34 -4.61
N ASN A 78 -2.01 3.12 -3.57
CA ASN A 78 -0.66 3.42 -3.11
C ASN A 78 0.06 2.16 -2.63
N ALA A 79 -0.61 1.26 -1.91
CA ALA A 79 -0.03 0.00 -1.46
C ALA A 79 0.33 -0.92 -2.64
N VAL A 80 -0.55 -1.07 -3.63
CA VAL A 80 -0.26 -1.84 -4.86
C VAL A 80 0.98 -1.27 -5.57
N THR A 81 1.04 0.05 -5.72
CA THR A 81 2.15 0.75 -6.39
C THR A 81 3.45 0.56 -5.62
N ARG A 82 3.44 0.81 -4.31
CA ARG A 82 4.61 0.69 -3.45
C ARG A 82 5.16 -0.73 -3.46
N ASN A 83 4.32 -1.73 -3.26
CA ASN A 83 4.74 -3.13 -3.25
C ASN A 83 5.40 -3.53 -4.56
N LEU A 84 4.85 -3.10 -5.71
CA LEU A 84 5.46 -3.36 -7.01
C LEU A 84 6.84 -2.71 -7.13
N CYS A 85 6.99 -1.46 -6.74
CA CYS A 85 8.26 -0.75 -6.79
C CYS A 85 9.31 -1.40 -5.87
N LEU A 86 8.92 -1.80 -4.65
CA LEU A 86 9.81 -2.49 -3.72
C LEU A 86 10.24 -3.86 -4.26
N ASP A 87 9.34 -4.63 -4.87
CA ASP A 87 9.68 -5.90 -5.53
C ASP A 87 10.71 -5.70 -6.65
N ARG A 88 10.59 -4.62 -7.44
CA ARG A 88 11.56 -4.27 -8.48
C ARG A 88 12.92 -3.92 -7.87
N LEU A 89 12.95 -3.10 -6.82
CA LEU A 89 14.18 -2.73 -6.11
C LEU A 89 14.90 -3.94 -5.51
N ARG A 90 14.15 -4.88 -4.90
CA ARG A 90 14.69 -6.13 -4.37
C ARG A 90 15.37 -6.98 -5.45
N ARG A 91 14.72 -7.13 -6.61
CA ARG A 91 15.31 -7.86 -7.75
C ARG A 91 16.61 -7.23 -8.24
N ARG A 92 16.72 -5.89 -8.23
CA ARG A 92 17.95 -5.18 -8.62
C ARG A 92 19.10 -5.44 -7.66
N LYS A 93 18.85 -5.53 -6.36
CA LYS A 93 19.86 -5.67 -5.31
C LYS A 93 20.15 -7.14 -4.91
N GLY A 94 19.70 -8.12 -5.67
CA GLY A 94 19.96 -9.53 -5.37
C GLY A 94 19.26 -10.06 -4.12
N GLY A 95 18.16 -9.42 -3.68
CA GLY A 95 17.33 -9.90 -2.57
C GLY A 95 17.43 -9.11 -1.26
N GLU A 96 18.44 -8.25 -1.09
CA GLU A 96 18.56 -7.42 0.12
C GLU A 96 18.19 -5.96 -0.17
N VAL A 97 16.92 -5.61 0.03
CA VAL A 97 16.50 -4.21 0.18
C VAL A 97 16.21 -3.96 1.65
N GLY A 98 17.19 -3.42 2.35
CA GLY A 98 17.02 -2.98 3.72
C GLY A 98 16.04 -1.81 3.87
N VAL A 99 15.55 -1.62 5.06
CA VAL A 99 14.65 -0.53 5.51
C VAL A 99 15.21 0.88 5.21
N GLU A 100 16.52 1.00 5.01
CA GLU A 100 17.24 2.26 4.73
C GLU A 100 16.72 3.05 3.53
N LEU A 101 16.09 2.39 2.54
CA LEU A 101 15.51 3.08 1.38
C LEU A 101 14.22 3.85 1.69
N LEU A 102 13.65 3.66 2.88
CA LEU A 102 12.45 4.37 3.34
C LEU A 102 12.77 5.69 4.05
N GLU A 103 13.99 5.83 4.58
CA GLU A 103 14.43 7.05 5.28
C GLU A 103 14.94 8.14 4.32
N GLU A 104 15.39 7.76 3.11
CA GLU A 104 15.90 8.72 2.11
C GLU A 104 14.84 9.29 1.16
N LEU A 105 13.55 9.13 1.43
CA LEU A 105 12.56 9.94 0.72
C LEU A 105 12.71 11.36 1.24
N PRO A 106 13.14 12.35 0.41
CA PRO A 106 13.06 13.73 0.80
C PRO A 106 11.56 14.03 0.96
N ALA A 107 11.06 13.87 2.19
CA ALA A 107 9.91 14.62 2.59
C ALA A 107 10.31 16.08 2.36
N GLU A 108 9.49 16.88 1.66
CA GLU A 108 9.44 18.30 1.97
C GLU A 108 9.51 18.35 3.48
N THR A 109 10.57 19.00 4.01
CA THR A 109 10.84 19.03 5.45
C THR A 109 9.54 19.53 6.10
N PRO A 110 8.76 18.68 6.78
CA PRO A 110 7.47 19.13 7.32
C PRO A 110 7.82 20.18 8.36
N GLY A 111 7.13 21.30 8.33
CA GLY A 111 7.25 22.27 9.39
C GLY A 111 7.11 21.60 10.78
N PRO A 112 7.62 22.22 11.85
CA PRO A 112 7.64 21.63 13.20
C PRO A 112 6.28 21.06 13.63
N GLU A 113 5.20 21.71 13.22
CA GLU A 113 3.82 21.30 13.50
C GLU A 113 3.44 19.99 12.76
N ALA A 114 3.77 19.88 11.48
CA ALA A 114 3.53 18.66 10.70
C ALA A 114 4.41 17.49 11.18
N ALA A 115 5.62 17.76 11.67
CA ALA A 115 6.47 16.75 12.28
C ALA A 115 5.89 16.25 13.62
N ALA A 116 5.33 17.14 14.44
CA ALA A 116 4.67 16.77 15.70
C ALA A 116 3.41 15.93 15.47
N ILE A 117 2.60 16.28 14.47
CA ILE A 117 1.41 15.51 14.08
C ILE A 117 1.80 14.10 13.63
N ARG A 118 2.78 13.97 12.72
CA ARG A 118 3.27 12.65 12.27
C ARG A 118 3.82 11.80 13.42
N ALA A 119 4.56 12.41 14.36
CA ALA A 119 5.06 11.71 15.53
C ALA A 119 3.93 11.25 16.47
N SER A 120 2.84 12.02 16.55
CA SER A 120 1.64 11.64 17.31
C SER A 120 0.90 10.49 16.65
N GLU A 121 0.66 10.57 15.34
CA GLU A 121 0.03 9.50 14.54
C GLU A 121 0.86 8.21 14.61
N GLY A 122 2.18 8.30 14.49
CA GLY A 122 3.08 7.16 14.63
C GLY A 122 2.96 6.45 15.97
N ARG A 123 2.88 7.21 17.08
CA ARG A 123 2.68 6.63 18.42
C ARG A 123 1.32 5.96 18.57
N GLN A 124 0.26 6.51 17.98
CA GLN A 124 -1.06 5.89 17.98
C GLN A 124 -1.07 4.58 17.20
N ILE A 125 -0.44 4.55 16.03
CA ILE A 125 -0.31 3.33 15.22
C ILE A 125 0.45 2.26 16.00
N GLU A 126 1.58 2.61 16.64
CA GLU A 126 2.35 1.66 17.46
C GLU A 126 1.55 1.12 18.65
N ALA A 127 0.78 1.99 19.32
CA ALA A 127 -0.08 1.57 20.43
C ALA A 127 -1.17 0.60 19.95
N CYS A 128 -1.78 0.85 18.78
CA CYS A 128 -2.79 -0.03 18.20
C CYS A 128 -2.19 -1.35 17.68
N LEU A 129 -1.00 -1.33 17.10
CA LEU A 129 -0.25 -2.54 16.74
C LEU A 129 0.04 -3.41 17.98
N GLY A 130 0.36 -2.80 19.11
CA GLY A 130 0.57 -3.49 20.38
C GLY A 130 -0.67 -4.19 20.95
N ARG A 131 -1.87 -3.89 20.45
CA ARG A 131 -3.12 -4.60 20.81
C ARG A 131 -3.36 -5.87 19.99
N LEU A 132 -2.65 -6.02 18.88
CA LEU A 132 -2.70 -7.24 18.07
C LEU A 132 -1.86 -8.35 18.70
N ASP A 133 -2.17 -9.59 18.33
CA ASP A 133 -1.27 -10.72 18.56
C ASP A 133 0.11 -10.44 17.93
N ALA A 134 1.18 -10.82 18.59
CA ALA A 134 2.55 -10.49 18.17
C ALA A 134 2.86 -10.94 16.73
N SER A 135 2.42 -12.14 16.34
CA SER A 135 2.63 -12.66 14.98
C SER A 135 1.86 -11.86 13.94
N ARG A 136 0.66 -11.38 14.28
CA ARG A 136 -0.14 -10.55 13.38
C ARG A 136 0.41 -9.13 13.27
N ALA A 137 0.85 -8.53 14.37
CA ALA A 137 1.51 -7.23 14.37
C ALA A 137 2.77 -7.26 13.51
N GLU A 138 3.59 -8.30 13.66
CA GLU A 138 4.78 -8.53 12.84
C GLU A 138 4.42 -8.71 11.36
N ALA A 139 3.41 -9.52 11.03
CA ALA A 139 2.97 -9.71 9.65
C ALA A 139 2.48 -8.39 9.02
N VAL A 140 1.78 -7.53 9.78
CA VAL A 140 1.36 -6.21 9.32
C VAL A 140 2.57 -5.30 9.05
N ARG A 141 3.53 -5.22 9.98
CA ARG A 141 4.75 -4.41 9.78
C ARG A 141 5.49 -4.85 8.53
N ARG A 142 5.74 -6.14 8.38
CA ARG A 142 6.44 -6.69 7.23
C ARG A 142 5.72 -6.43 5.93
N ALA A 143 4.38 -6.60 5.89
CA ALA A 143 3.59 -6.34 4.70
C ALA A 143 3.61 -4.87 4.28
N TYR A 144 3.43 -3.95 5.24
CA TYR A 144 3.10 -2.55 4.94
C TYR A 144 4.25 -1.57 5.18
N VAL A 145 5.22 -1.93 6.00
CA VAL A 145 6.44 -1.13 6.24
C VAL A 145 7.61 -1.70 5.47
N GLU A 146 7.89 -3.00 5.60
CA GLU A 146 9.02 -3.66 4.94
C GLU A 146 8.68 -4.11 3.52
N GLY A 147 7.38 -4.15 3.14
CA GLY A 147 6.90 -4.45 1.78
C GLY A 147 7.06 -5.93 1.41
N GLU A 148 7.11 -6.87 2.36
CA GLU A 148 7.09 -8.30 2.07
C GLU A 148 5.76 -8.68 1.39
N SER A 149 5.83 -9.54 0.39
CA SER A 149 4.62 -10.04 -0.29
C SER A 149 3.86 -11.00 0.64
N TYR A 150 2.57 -11.16 0.39
CA TYR A 150 1.74 -12.09 1.18
C TYR A 150 2.19 -13.55 1.04
N LEU A 151 2.85 -13.89 -0.06
CA LEU A 151 3.42 -15.22 -0.27
C LEU A 151 4.64 -15.43 0.61
N GLU A 152 5.59 -14.48 0.62
CA GLU A 152 6.77 -14.52 1.49
C GLU A 152 6.37 -14.57 2.96
N LEU A 153 5.35 -13.79 3.36
CA LEU A 153 4.82 -13.83 4.71
C LEU A 153 4.18 -15.19 5.04
N ALA A 154 3.42 -15.78 4.11
CA ALA A 154 2.82 -17.10 4.29
C ALA A 154 3.89 -18.17 4.52
N GLU A 155 4.97 -18.13 3.75
CA GLU A 155 6.13 -19.01 3.91
C GLU A 155 6.85 -18.78 5.25
N ARG A 156 7.14 -17.52 5.58
CA ARG A 156 7.82 -17.13 6.83
C ARG A 156 7.06 -17.57 8.10
N PHE A 157 5.75 -17.36 8.12
CA PHE A 157 4.91 -17.74 9.26
C PHE A 157 4.39 -19.17 9.19
N ALA A 158 4.80 -19.95 8.18
CA ALA A 158 4.38 -21.33 7.93
C ALA A 158 2.85 -21.50 7.94
N VAL A 159 2.14 -20.58 7.30
CA VAL A 159 0.68 -20.63 7.17
C VAL A 159 0.26 -20.61 5.70
N PRO A 160 -0.90 -21.17 5.32
CA PRO A 160 -1.43 -21.06 3.97
C PRO A 160 -1.61 -19.61 3.55
N LEU A 161 -1.39 -19.29 2.26
CA LEU A 161 -1.54 -17.94 1.71
C LEU A 161 -2.91 -17.30 2.02
N ASN A 162 -3.99 -18.09 1.97
CA ASN A 162 -5.33 -17.61 2.30
C ASN A 162 -5.48 -17.28 3.79
N THR A 163 -4.78 -18.01 4.65
CA THR A 163 -4.72 -17.71 6.10
C THR A 163 -3.97 -16.39 6.31
N MET A 164 -2.83 -16.17 5.65
CA MET A 164 -2.08 -14.92 5.74
C MET A 164 -2.93 -13.74 5.25
N ARG A 165 -3.64 -13.86 4.14
CA ARG A 165 -4.59 -12.84 3.65
C ARG A 165 -5.66 -12.51 4.70
N SER A 166 -6.22 -13.54 5.35
CA SER A 166 -7.24 -13.37 6.38
C SER A 166 -6.68 -12.72 7.65
N TRP A 167 -5.44 -13.04 8.03
CA TRP A 167 -4.74 -12.41 9.14
C TRP A 167 -4.55 -10.91 8.90
N LEU A 168 -3.97 -10.55 7.79
CA LEU A 168 -3.71 -9.16 7.42
C LEU A 168 -5.01 -8.36 7.34
N ARG A 169 -6.05 -8.91 6.69
CA ARG A 169 -7.36 -8.26 6.61
C ARG A 169 -7.95 -7.97 8.00
N ARG A 170 -8.01 -8.98 8.88
CA ARG A 170 -8.56 -8.81 10.23
C ARG A 170 -7.74 -7.85 11.06
N SER A 171 -6.41 -7.91 10.95
CA SER A 171 -5.51 -6.99 11.66
C SER A 171 -5.71 -5.55 11.23
N LEU A 172 -5.89 -5.28 9.92
CA LEU A 172 -6.16 -3.93 9.43
C LEU A 172 -7.51 -3.40 9.89
N ILE A 173 -8.55 -4.24 9.94
CA ILE A 173 -9.87 -3.86 10.50
C ILE A 173 -9.69 -3.46 11.96
N SER A 174 -9.03 -4.31 12.77
CA SER A 174 -8.80 -4.04 14.20
C SER A 174 -7.95 -2.79 14.44
N LEU A 175 -6.93 -2.55 13.59
CA LEU A 175 -6.13 -1.33 13.65
C LEU A 175 -6.97 -0.09 13.33
N ARG A 176 -7.81 -0.16 12.32
CA ARG A 176 -8.71 0.94 11.96
C ARG A 176 -9.66 1.27 13.12
N GLU A 177 -10.34 0.26 13.67
CA GLU A 177 -11.22 0.45 14.82
C GLU A 177 -10.51 1.06 16.02
N CYS A 178 -9.24 0.67 16.27
CA CYS A 178 -8.43 1.24 17.33
C CYS A 178 -8.02 2.70 17.08
N LEU A 179 -7.79 3.09 15.83
CA LEU A 179 -7.38 4.45 15.46
C LEU A 179 -8.56 5.43 15.39
N GLU A 180 -9.76 4.93 15.12
CA GLU A 180 -11.00 5.72 15.04
C GLU A 180 -11.70 5.88 16.40
N GLY A 181 -11.37 5.06 17.39
CA GLY A 181 -11.96 5.06 18.76
C GLY A 181 -11.12 5.75 19.77
#